data_fdc80852e9efe7ccd4a6eb6ad0c4de96
#
_entry.id   fdc80852e9efe7ccd4a6eb6ad0c4de96
#
_cell.length_a   1.000
_cell.length_b   1.000
_cell.length_c   1.000
_cell.angle_alpha   90.00
_cell.angle_beta   90.00
_cell.angle_gamma   90.00
#
_symmetry.space_group_name_H-M   'P 1'
#
loop_
_entity.id
_entity.type
_entity.pdbx_description
1 polymer ?
#
loop_
_entity_poly.entity_id
_entity_poly.type
_entity_poly.pdbx_seq_one_letter_code
_entity_poly.pdbx_strand_id
1 'polypeptide(L)'
;MINRKNTFFGLFACLFALGASACTHSEERPPRAVVRDGVAITLKDQKLTVLRDGNKVRDYSISSSKFGMGTGTGSNRTPLGIHAVTKKIGEGQPSGMVFKGGRPTGEVVPANYGRDPIVTRVIQLAGLESFNSNSHSRRIYIHGTPEENNIGQPASYGCIRMRSEDVVDLYPWVYRGMPVSIESCSQDTYLKEAEKLDAQTIEIPASIVAKLPREADKRGVRRPHRPAAGLAQKPAARKKSVANTNSVKHG
;
A
#
# COMPACT_ATOMS: atom_id res chain seq x y z
N MET A 1 89.96 1.27 -39.96
CA MET A 1 89.47 2.05 -38.78
C MET A 1 87.98 2.06 -38.81
N ILE A 2 87.34 1.18 -37.99
CA ILE A 2 85.96 0.86 -38.03
C ILE A 2 85.37 1.19 -36.66
N ASN A 3 84.47 2.06 -36.58
CA ASN A 3 83.82 2.39 -35.31
C ASN A 3 82.35 1.94 -35.37
N ARG A 4 82.01 0.92 -34.62
CA ARG A 4 80.63 0.39 -34.46
C ARG A 4 79.91 1.21 -33.42
N LYS A 5 78.73 1.73 -33.73
CA LYS A 5 77.78 2.25 -32.75
C LYS A 5 76.59 1.30 -32.65
N ASN A 6 76.50 0.68 -31.49
CA ASN A 6 75.32 -0.12 -31.11
C ASN A 6 74.12 0.75 -30.86
N THR A 7 73.03 0.46 -31.54
CA THR A 7 71.74 1.09 -31.30
C THR A 7 70.87 0.10 -30.54
N PHE A 8 70.61 0.43 -29.27
CA PHE A 8 69.69 -0.33 -28.43
C PHE A 8 68.24 0.09 -28.78
N PHE A 9 67.45 -0.84 -29.29
CA PHE A 9 66.00 -0.66 -29.51
C PHE A 9 65.28 -1.03 -28.22
N GLY A 10 64.86 -0.02 -27.45
CA GLY A 10 64.02 -0.22 -26.26
C GLY A 10 62.57 -0.42 -26.67
N LEU A 11 62.07 -1.62 -26.45
CA LEU A 11 60.66 -1.95 -26.65
C LEU A 11 59.84 -1.40 -25.48
N PHE A 12 59.11 -0.30 -25.69
CA PHE A 12 58.20 0.24 -24.69
C PHE A 12 56.85 -0.48 -24.83
N ALA A 13 56.61 -1.44 -23.97
CA ALA A 13 55.30 -2.10 -23.85
C ALA A 13 54.36 -1.20 -23.08
N CYS A 14 53.46 -0.49 -23.77
CA CYS A 14 52.32 0.17 -23.17
C CYS A 14 51.28 -0.87 -22.75
N LEU A 15 51.24 -1.17 -21.46
CA LEU A 15 50.10 -1.87 -20.86
C LEU A 15 48.91 -0.89 -20.79
N PHE A 16 47.95 -1.02 -21.71
CA PHE A 16 46.64 -0.41 -21.59
C PHE A 16 45.82 -1.18 -20.55
N ALA A 17 45.85 -0.72 -19.32
CA ALA A 17 44.89 -1.18 -18.31
C ALA A 17 43.52 -0.62 -18.65
N LEU A 18 42.68 -1.42 -19.31
CA LEU A 18 41.25 -1.18 -19.44
C LEU A 18 40.60 -1.27 -18.05
N GLY A 19 40.56 -0.17 -17.32
CA GLY A 19 39.75 0.01 -16.14
C GLY A 19 38.28 -0.06 -16.53
N ALA A 20 37.67 -1.25 -16.41
CA ALA A 20 36.24 -1.38 -16.43
C ALA A 20 35.67 -0.66 -15.20
N SER A 21 35.34 0.63 -15.37
CA SER A 21 34.55 1.40 -14.41
C SER A 21 33.14 0.78 -14.42
N ALA A 22 32.92 -0.23 -13.58
CA ALA A 22 31.60 -0.72 -13.28
C ALA A 22 30.88 0.43 -12.55
N CYS A 23 30.13 1.25 -13.29
CA CYS A 23 29.11 2.10 -12.72
C CYS A 23 28.07 1.17 -12.07
N THR A 24 28.29 0.84 -10.80
CA THR A 24 27.21 0.35 -9.94
C THR A 24 26.27 1.53 -9.76
N HIS A 25 25.29 1.67 -10.64
CA HIS A 25 24.09 2.42 -10.36
C HIS A 25 23.37 1.64 -9.23
N SER A 26 23.77 1.91 -8.01
CA SER A 26 22.85 1.74 -6.89
C SER A 26 21.73 2.75 -7.17
N GLU A 27 20.60 2.28 -7.67
CA GLU A 27 19.36 3.08 -7.63
C GLU A 27 19.14 3.40 -6.15
N GLU A 28 19.67 4.53 -5.71
CA GLU A 28 19.34 5.09 -4.40
C GLU A 28 17.83 5.27 -4.41
N ARG A 29 17.18 4.41 -3.64
CA ARG A 29 15.76 4.51 -3.41
C ARG A 29 15.51 5.95 -2.90
N PRO A 30 14.60 6.71 -3.53
CA PRO A 30 14.28 8.04 -3.03
C PRO A 30 13.90 7.95 -1.55
N PRO A 31 14.20 9.00 -0.75
CA PRO A 31 13.87 9.01 0.67
C PRO A 31 12.41 8.61 0.86
N ARG A 32 12.17 7.79 1.88
CA ARG A 32 10.86 7.23 2.17
C ARG A 32 9.85 8.36 2.38
N ALA A 33 8.80 8.36 1.59
CA ALA A 33 7.76 9.36 1.68
C ALA A 33 6.77 9.00 2.80
N VAL A 34 6.84 9.71 3.90
CA VAL A 34 6.01 9.48 5.09
C VAL A 34 4.86 10.48 5.12
N VAL A 35 3.63 9.98 5.24
CA VAL A 35 2.44 10.82 5.43
C VAL A 35 2.12 10.95 6.92
N ARG A 36 1.76 12.16 7.37
CA ARG A 36 1.28 12.43 8.73
C ARG A 36 -0.25 12.44 8.83
N ASP A 37 -0.91 12.89 7.77
CA ASP A 37 -2.36 12.82 7.57
C ASP A 37 -2.65 11.97 6.35
N GLY A 38 -3.20 10.77 6.55
CA GLY A 38 -3.44 9.87 5.44
C GLY A 38 -3.46 8.41 5.84
N VAL A 39 -3.10 7.56 4.90
CA VAL A 39 -2.98 6.12 5.08
C VAL A 39 -1.53 5.70 4.86
N ALA A 40 -0.98 4.98 5.82
CA ALA A 40 0.30 4.29 5.71
C ALA A 40 0.08 2.78 5.54
N ILE A 41 0.68 2.18 4.52
CA ILE A 41 0.65 0.74 4.27
C ILE A 41 2.07 0.20 4.38
N THR A 42 2.33 -0.65 5.36
CA THR A 42 3.64 -1.25 5.63
C THR A 42 3.62 -2.73 5.28
N LEU A 43 4.33 -3.06 4.19
CA LEU A 43 4.26 -4.39 3.59
C LEU A 43 5.00 -5.45 4.38
N LYS A 44 5.99 -5.08 5.19
CA LYS A 44 6.72 -6.03 6.03
C LYS A 44 5.81 -6.69 7.07
N ASP A 45 4.92 -5.90 7.69
CA ASP A 45 4.03 -6.36 8.74
C ASP A 45 2.61 -6.60 8.24
N GLN A 46 2.35 -6.39 6.94
CA GLN A 46 1.02 -6.48 6.34
C GLN A 46 -0.01 -5.64 7.10
N LYS A 47 0.32 -4.34 7.32
CA LYS A 47 -0.50 -3.39 8.07
C LYS A 47 -0.94 -2.20 7.23
N LEU A 48 -2.14 -1.72 7.51
CA LEU A 48 -2.67 -0.45 7.04
C LEU A 48 -3.03 0.40 8.26
N THR A 49 -2.44 1.59 8.35
CA THR A 49 -2.62 2.51 9.46
C THR A 49 -3.22 3.81 8.94
N VAL A 50 -4.29 4.29 9.56
CA VAL A 50 -4.79 5.66 9.34
C VAL A 50 -4.11 6.59 10.32
N LEU A 51 -3.50 7.65 9.79
CA LEU A 51 -2.81 8.68 10.56
C LEU A 51 -3.59 10.00 10.53
N ARG A 52 -3.57 10.71 11.65
CA ARG A 52 -4.04 12.10 11.79
C ARG A 52 -3.05 12.86 12.68
N ASP A 53 -2.53 13.97 12.18
CA ASP A 53 -1.50 14.78 12.86
C ASP A 53 -0.29 13.93 13.31
N GLY A 54 0.09 12.90 12.52
CA GLY A 54 1.14 11.93 12.84
C GLY A 54 0.74 10.82 13.80
N ASN A 55 -0.45 10.88 14.40
CA ASN A 55 -0.92 9.90 15.37
C ASN A 55 -1.71 8.77 14.68
N LYS A 56 -1.48 7.55 15.12
CA LYS A 56 -2.25 6.38 14.69
C LYS A 56 -3.67 6.42 15.26
N VAL A 57 -4.68 6.49 14.39
CA VAL A 57 -6.10 6.50 14.76
C VAL A 57 -6.83 5.21 14.42
N ARG A 58 -6.35 4.46 13.44
CA ARG A 58 -6.88 3.12 13.05
C ARG A 58 -5.73 2.24 12.60
N ASP A 59 -5.90 0.95 12.78
CA ASP A 59 -4.91 -0.06 12.39
C ASP A 59 -5.60 -1.36 11.96
N TYR A 60 -5.22 -1.86 10.77
CA TYR A 60 -5.82 -3.04 10.16
C TYR A 60 -4.75 -3.98 9.64
N SER A 61 -5.04 -5.27 9.66
CA SER A 61 -4.25 -6.25 8.91
C SER A 61 -4.70 -6.29 7.47
N ILE A 62 -3.73 -6.41 6.55
CA ILE A 62 -3.99 -6.45 5.11
C ILE A 62 -3.34 -7.67 4.46
N SER A 63 -3.58 -7.86 3.17
CA SER A 63 -2.81 -8.78 2.33
C SER A 63 -2.36 -8.06 1.06
N SER A 64 -1.05 -7.95 0.88
CA SER A 64 -0.42 -7.40 -0.31
C SER A 64 -0.05 -8.49 -1.32
N SER A 65 0.68 -8.14 -2.38
CA SER A 65 1.04 -9.09 -3.43
C SER A 65 1.98 -10.20 -2.97
N LYS A 66 1.65 -11.46 -3.31
CA LYS A 66 2.54 -12.63 -3.18
C LYS A 66 3.75 -12.59 -4.11
N PHE A 67 3.73 -11.74 -5.14
CA PHE A 67 4.86 -11.54 -6.06
C PHE A 67 5.81 -10.42 -5.59
N GLY A 68 5.59 -9.88 -4.37
CA GLY A 68 6.39 -8.81 -3.79
C GLY A 68 6.05 -7.42 -4.34
N MET A 69 7.05 -6.54 -4.34
CA MET A 69 6.92 -5.11 -4.65
C MET A 69 7.38 -4.81 -6.07
N GLY A 70 6.73 -3.84 -6.73
CA GLY A 70 7.17 -3.38 -8.04
C GLY A 70 6.08 -2.71 -8.87
N THR A 71 6.51 -1.99 -9.91
CA THR A 71 5.66 -1.12 -10.73
C THR A 71 5.47 -1.61 -12.17
N GLY A 72 6.19 -2.67 -12.59
CA GLY A 72 6.08 -3.20 -13.95
C GLY A 72 4.64 -3.57 -14.33
N THR A 73 4.23 -3.21 -15.54
CA THR A 73 2.92 -3.59 -16.09
C THR A 73 2.83 -5.11 -16.20
N GLY A 74 1.71 -5.69 -15.72
CA GLY A 74 1.52 -7.16 -15.71
C GLY A 74 2.32 -7.91 -14.64
N SER A 75 3.15 -7.25 -13.84
CA SER A 75 3.97 -7.91 -12.82
C SER A 75 3.18 -8.51 -11.65
N ASN A 76 1.94 -8.13 -11.46
CA ASN A 76 1.11 -8.49 -10.30
C ASN A 76 1.72 -8.09 -8.94
N ARG A 77 2.72 -7.21 -8.93
CA ARG A 77 3.41 -6.71 -7.73
C ARG A 77 2.71 -5.48 -7.16
N THR A 78 2.83 -5.27 -5.85
CA THR A 78 2.33 -4.05 -5.18
C THR A 78 3.32 -2.90 -5.40
N PRO A 79 2.88 -1.75 -5.97
CA PRO A 79 3.76 -0.59 -6.15
C PRO A 79 4.03 0.10 -4.82
N LEU A 80 5.27 0.58 -4.62
CA LEU A 80 5.66 1.40 -3.48
C LEU A 80 5.46 2.89 -3.76
N GLY A 81 5.63 3.71 -2.71
CA GLY A 81 5.66 5.16 -2.78
C GLY A 81 4.31 5.82 -2.54
N ILE A 82 4.22 7.11 -2.86
CA ILE A 82 3.03 7.92 -2.61
C ILE A 82 1.97 7.73 -3.68
N HIS A 83 0.77 7.52 -3.22
CA HIS A 83 -0.45 7.42 -4.01
C HIS A 83 -1.50 8.40 -3.49
N ALA A 84 -2.52 8.64 -4.29
CA ALA A 84 -3.73 9.35 -3.89
C ALA A 84 -4.96 8.46 -4.06
N VAL A 85 -5.92 8.59 -3.16
CA VAL A 85 -7.26 8.02 -3.37
C VAL A 85 -7.95 8.76 -4.50
N THR A 86 -8.33 8.04 -5.56
CA THR A 86 -9.02 8.64 -6.71
C THR A 86 -10.52 8.50 -6.64
N LYS A 87 -11.00 7.36 -6.13
CA LYS A 87 -12.41 7.02 -6.07
C LYS A 87 -12.71 6.06 -4.93
N LYS A 88 -13.91 6.15 -4.39
CA LYS A 88 -14.50 5.24 -3.42
C LYS A 88 -15.77 4.63 -4.03
N ILE A 89 -15.93 3.31 -3.91
CA ILE A 89 -17.06 2.56 -4.49
C ILE A 89 -17.61 1.61 -3.45
N GLY A 90 -18.94 1.45 -3.42
CA GLY A 90 -19.61 0.46 -2.57
C GLY A 90 -20.26 1.04 -1.33
N GLU A 91 -20.39 2.39 -1.21
CA GLU A 91 -21.14 2.98 -0.12
C GLU A 91 -22.57 2.45 -0.09
N GLY A 92 -23.06 2.08 1.13
CA GLY A 92 -24.40 1.52 1.32
C GLY A 92 -24.59 0.08 0.80
N GLN A 93 -23.59 -0.52 0.15
CA GLN A 93 -23.70 -1.92 -0.29
C GLN A 93 -23.45 -2.88 0.88
N PRO A 94 -24.11 -4.06 0.91
CA PRO A 94 -23.87 -5.06 1.94
C PRO A 94 -22.42 -5.60 1.88
N SER A 95 -21.92 -6.08 3.01
CA SER A 95 -20.66 -6.83 3.05
C SER A 95 -20.77 -8.07 2.16
N GLY A 96 -19.68 -8.39 1.45
CA GLY A 96 -19.67 -9.48 0.47
C GLY A 96 -20.21 -9.11 -0.91
N MET A 97 -20.76 -7.90 -1.12
CA MET A 97 -21.17 -7.45 -2.46
C MET A 97 -20.00 -7.53 -3.44
N VAL A 98 -20.17 -8.28 -4.50
CA VAL A 98 -19.16 -8.47 -5.56
C VAL A 98 -19.14 -7.25 -6.50
N PHE A 99 -17.94 -6.76 -6.82
CA PHE A 99 -17.72 -5.69 -7.79
C PHE A 99 -16.99 -6.17 -9.03
N LYS A 100 -17.49 -5.81 -10.21
CA LYS A 100 -16.86 -6.05 -11.50
C LYS A 100 -16.84 -4.76 -12.32
N GLY A 101 -15.64 -4.35 -12.80
CA GLY A 101 -15.51 -3.09 -13.53
C GLY A 101 -15.92 -1.84 -12.73
N GLY A 102 -15.77 -1.87 -11.38
CA GLY A 102 -16.15 -0.76 -10.50
C GLY A 102 -17.67 -0.61 -10.28
N ARG A 103 -18.48 -1.62 -10.58
CA ARG A 103 -19.93 -1.63 -10.38
C ARG A 103 -20.33 -2.84 -9.53
N PRO A 104 -21.33 -2.71 -8.64
CA PRO A 104 -21.90 -3.86 -7.94
C PRO A 104 -22.58 -4.79 -8.94
N THR A 105 -22.42 -6.10 -8.74
CA THR A 105 -23.02 -7.13 -9.61
C THR A 105 -24.40 -7.60 -9.13
N GLY A 106 -24.75 -7.32 -7.87
CA GLY A 106 -25.91 -7.89 -7.18
C GLY A 106 -25.60 -9.22 -6.46
N GLU A 107 -24.47 -9.87 -6.77
CA GLU A 107 -24.02 -11.06 -6.07
C GLU A 107 -23.40 -10.69 -4.72
N VAL A 108 -23.80 -11.39 -3.64
CA VAL A 108 -23.22 -11.27 -2.30
C VAL A 108 -22.64 -12.61 -1.91
N VAL A 109 -21.33 -12.62 -1.58
CA VAL A 109 -20.62 -13.86 -1.23
C VAL A 109 -20.16 -13.82 0.23
N PRO A 110 -20.16 -14.99 0.93
CA PRO A 110 -19.65 -15.09 2.29
C PRO A 110 -18.12 -15.05 2.33
N ALA A 111 -17.56 -14.88 3.52
CA ALA A 111 -16.15 -15.14 3.76
C ALA A 111 -15.79 -16.58 3.40
N ASN A 112 -14.56 -16.79 2.93
CA ASN A 112 -14.04 -18.10 2.49
C ASN A 112 -14.83 -18.75 1.35
N TYR A 113 -15.26 -17.95 0.40
CA TYR A 113 -16.09 -18.33 -0.75
C TYR A 113 -15.40 -19.30 -1.75
N GLY A 114 -14.08 -19.53 -1.62
CA GLY A 114 -13.30 -20.39 -2.53
C GLY A 114 -12.88 -19.75 -3.85
N ARG A 115 -13.29 -18.50 -4.10
CA ARG A 115 -12.82 -17.60 -5.17
C ARG A 115 -12.56 -16.24 -4.55
N ASP A 116 -11.75 -15.41 -5.22
CA ASP A 116 -11.32 -14.11 -4.69
C ASP A 116 -11.78 -12.92 -5.56
N PRO A 117 -13.10 -12.69 -5.68
CA PRO A 117 -13.59 -11.46 -6.29
C PRO A 117 -13.32 -10.26 -5.39
N ILE A 118 -13.29 -9.07 -5.99
CA ILE A 118 -13.31 -7.80 -5.24
C ILE A 118 -14.68 -7.66 -4.58
N VAL A 119 -14.72 -7.50 -3.25
CA VAL A 119 -15.98 -7.41 -2.51
C VAL A 119 -16.06 -6.21 -1.58
N THR A 120 -17.26 -5.94 -1.08
CA THR A 120 -17.61 -5.05 0.04
C THR A 120 -17.38 -3.57 -0.24
N ARG A 121 -16.14 -3.13 -0.45
CA ARG A 121 -15.74 -1.73 -0.75
C ARG A 121 -14.53 -1.74 -1.65
N VAL A 122 -14.41 -0.69 -2.48
CA VAL A 122 -13.26 -0.47 -3.35
C VAL A 122 -12.77 0.97 -3.20
N ILE A 123 -11.49 1.13 -2.90
CA ILE A 123 -10.80 2.42 -2.82
C ILE A 123 -9.72 2.38 -3.91
N GLN A 124 -9.88 3.18 -4.96
CA GLN A 124 -8.97 3.21 -6.09
C GLN A 124 -7.80 4.14 -5.81
N LEU A 125 -6.59 3.75 -6.20
CA LEU A 125 -5.37 4.50 -6.01
C LEU A 125 -4.76 4.95 -7.35
N ALA A 126 -4.11 6.12 -7.34
CA ALA A 126 -3.21 6.56 -8.40
C ALA A 126 -1.85 6.89 -7.80
N GLY A 127 -0.77 6.44 -8.41
CA GLY A 127 0.59 6.81 -8.03
C GLY A 127 0.87 8.26 -8.38
N LEU A 128 1.61 8.94 -7.51
CA LEU A 128 1.96 10.36 -7.66
C LEU A 128 3.41 10.58 -8.06
N GLU A 129 4.21 9.53 -8.07
CA GLU A 129 5.62 9.56 -8.43
C GLU A 129 5.83 8.94 -9.81
N SER A 130 6.90 9.34 -10.52
CA SER A 130 7.14 8.89 -11.89
C SER A 130 7.19 7.36 -12.02
N PHE A 131 7.84 6.69 -11.06
CA PHE A 131 8.02 5.24 -11.09
C PHE A 131 6.73 4.44 -10.78
N ASN A 132 5.75 5.03 -10.06
CA ASN A 132 4.48 4.38 -9.73
C ASN A 132 3.26 4.98 -10.46
N SER A 133 3.47 5.90 -11.41
CA SER A 133 2.41 6.63 -12.13
C SER A 133 1.40 5.71 -12.84
N ASN A 134 1.79 4.47 -13.15
CA ASN A 134 0.94 3.47 -13.78
C ASN A 134 0.01 2.72 -12.79
N SER A 135 0.05 3.02 -11.50
CA SER A 135 -0.76 2.32 -10.48
C SER A 135 -2.26 2.36 -10.79
N HIS A 136 -2.77 3.51 -11.27
CA HIS A 136 -4.18 3.63 -11.64
C HIS A 136 -4.56 2.73 -12.83
N SER A 137 -3.78 2.73 -13.92
CA SER A 137 -4.03 1.88 -15.09
C SER A 137 -3.86 0.39 -14.78
N ARG A 138 -2.99 0.04 -13.83
CA ARG A 138 -2.83 -1.32 -13.29
C ARG A 138 -3.95 -1.73 -12.33
N ARG A 139 -4.89 -0.82 -12.00
CA ARG A 139 -6.02 -1.07 -11.10
C ARG A 139 -5.57 -1.49 -9.69
N ILE A 140 -4.62 -0.74 -9.13
CA ILE A 140 -4.22 -0.94 -7.74
C ILE A 140 -5.29 -0.34 -6.83
N TYR A 141 -5.89 -1.20 -6.00
CA TYR A 141 -7.01 -0.86 -5.12
C TYR A 141 -6.73 -1.31 -3.69
N ILE A 142 -7.39 -0.66 -2.73
CA ILE A 142 -7.66 -1.23 -1.41
C ILE A 142 -9.10 -1.73 -1.46
N HIS A 143 -9.34 -3.01 -1.12
CA HIS A 143 -10.68 -3.60 -1.25
C HIS A 143 -10.90 -4.76 -0.28
N GLY A 144 -12.15 -5.10 -0.04
CA GLY A 144 -12.53 -6.31 0.69
C GLY A 144 -12.28 -7.57 -0.12
N THR A 145 -11.95 -8.66 0.55
CA THR A 145 -11.77 -9.99 -0.01
C THR A 145 -12.63 -11.01 0.72
N PRO A 146 -13.19 -12.03 0.06
CA PRO A 146 -13.76 -13.17 0.76
C PRO A 146 -12.68 -14.13 1.28
N GLU A 147 -11.44 -14.09 0.78
CA GLU A 147 -10.32 -14.93 1.27
C GLU A 147 -9.70 -14.35 2.54
N GLU A 148 -10.52 -14.17 3.60
CA GLU A 148 -10.10 -13.48 4.82
C GLU A 148 -9.04 -14.24 5.63
N ASN A 149 -8.90 -15.55 5.43
CA ASN A 149 -7.86 -16.38 6.05
C ASN A 149 -6.44 -16.00 5.58
N ASN A 150 -6.32 -15.34 4.43
CA ASN A 150 -5.05 -14.88 3.88
C ASN A 150 -4.65 -13.48 4.38
N ILE A 151 -5.47 -12.81 5.18
CA ILE A 151 -5.15 -11.50 5.75
C ILE A 151 -4.04 -11.65 6.80
N GLY A 152 -3.04 -10.77 6.72
CA GLY A 152 -1.80 -10.82 7.49
C GLY A 152 -0.64 -11.42 6.73
N GLN A 153 -0.87 -11.95 5.52
CA GLN A 153 0.17 -12.55 4.66
C GLN A 153 0.07 -12.01 3.23
N PRO A 154 1.19 -11.96 2.49
CA PRO A 154 1.19 -11.62 1.07
C PRO A 154 0.49 -12.72 0.25
N ALA A 155 -0.68 -12.42 -0.33
CA ALA A 155 -1.46 -13.40 -1.11
C ALA A 155 -2.14 -12.79 -2.35
N SER A 156 -2.15 -11.45 -2.52
CA SER A 156 -2.83 -10.77 -3.62
C SER A 156 -2.05 -10.82 -4.94
N TYR A 157 -2.64 -10.21 -5.97
CA TYR A 157 -2.04 -9.98 -7.30
C TYR A 157 -1.78 -8.48 -7.54
N GLY A 158 -1.36 -7.75 -6.49
CA GLY A 158 -0.97 -6.35 -6.58
C GLY A 158 -1.83 -5.39 -5.75
N CYS A 159 -3.11 -5.68 -5.57
CA CYS A 159 -4.01 -4.90 -4.73
C CYS A 159 -3.74 -5.12 -3.22
N ILE A 160 -4.30 -4.25 -2.41
CA ILE A 160 -4.30 -4.35 -0.94
C ILE A 160 -5.66 -4.91 -0.53
N ARG A 161 -5.67 -6.15 -0.02
CA ARG A 161 -6.88 -6.82 0.45
C ARG A 161 -7.09 -6.58 1.93
N MET A 162 -8.35 -6.46 2.33
CA MET A 162 -8.79 -6.30 3.73
C MET A 162 -9.94 -7.25 4.03
N ARG A 163 -10.16 -7.55 5.31
CA ARG A 163 -11.43 -8.17 5.72
C ARG A 163 -12.59 -7.26 5.37
N SER A 164 -13.76 -7.85 5.16
CA SER A 164 -14.97 -7.08 4.82
C SER A 164 -15.36 -6.09 5.91
N GLU A 165 -15.26 -6.46 7.18
CA GLU A 165 -15.51 -5.56 8.31
C GLU A 165 -14.50 -4.41 8.39
N ASP A 166 -13.21 -4.72 8.19
CA ASP A 166 -12.13 -3.74 8.28
C ASP A 166 -12.24 -2.68 7.16
N VAL A 167 -12.55 -3.09 5.93
CA VAL A 167 -12.70 -2.12 4.84
C VAL A 167 -13.97 -1.28 4.96
N VAL A 168 -15.02 -1.79 5.63
CA VAL A 168 -16.21 -1.00 5.97
C VAL A 168 -15.87 0.05 7.02
N ASP A 169 -15.10 -0.32 8.07
CA ASP A 169 -14.64 0.64 9.09
C ASP A 169 -13.64 1.66 8.51
N LEU A 170 -12.73 1.26 7.63
CA LEU A 170 -11.81 2.16 6.95
C LEU A 170 -12.52 3.18 6.05
N TYR A 171 -13.61 2.77 5.38
CA TYR A 171 -14.24 3.52 4.30
C TYR A 171 -14.62 4.96 4.65
N PRO A 172 -15.22 5.29 5.80
CA PRO A 172 -15.53 6.68 6.17
C PRO A 172 -14.30 7.53 6.50
N TRP A 173 -13.16 6.91 6.83
CA TRP A 173 -11.92 7.61 7.17
C TRP A 173 -11.18 8.15 5.95
N VAL A 174 -11.42 7.58 4.77
CA VAL A 174 -10.74 7.97 3.54
C VAL A 174 -11.61 8.87 2.66
N TYR A 175 -10.96 9.78 1.94
CA TYR A 175 -11.60 10.70 1.01
C TYR A 175 -10.80 10.81 -0.28
N ARG A 176 -11.42 11.29 -1.36
CA ARG A 176 -10.74 11.53 -2.63
C ARG A 176 -9.65 12.58 -2.47
N GLY A 177 -8.46 12.30 -2.94
CA GLY A 177 -7.27 13.13 -2.77
C GLY A 177 -6.48 12.84 -1.50
N MET A 178 -6.93 11.91 -0.64
CA MET A 178 -6.18 11.53 0.55
C MET A 178 -4.87 10.85 0.16
N PRO A 179 -3.72 11.23 0.77
CA PRO A 179 -2.46 10.57 0.52
C PRO A 179 -2.42 9.16 1.12
N VAL A 180 -1.82 8.25 0.36
CA VAL A 180 -1.57 6.86 0.76
C VAL A 180 -0.11 6.55 0.47
N SER A 181 0.67 6.28 1.51
CA SER A 181 2.06 5.80 1.41
C SER A 181 2.08 4.28 1.45
N ILE A 182 2.76 3.64 0.51
CA ILE A 182 2.98 2.18 0.50
C ILE A 182 4.48 1.93 0.61
N GLU A 183 4.91 1.32 1.74
CA GLU A 183 6.32 1.16 2.08
C GLU A 183 6.68 -0.28 2.43
N SER A 184 7.94 -0.64 2.18
CA SER A 184 8.48 -1.99 2.45
C SER A 184 8.93 -2.21 3.89
N CYS A 185 8.92 -1.17 4.72
CA CYS A 185 9.37 -1.23 6.11
C CYS A 185 8.33 -1.85 7.04
N SER A 186 8.70 -2.00 8.33
CA SER A 186 7.77 -2.30 9.41
C SER A 186 6.97 -1.06 9.81
N GLN A 187 5.81 -1.29 10.42
CA GLN A 187 4.95 -0.24 10.95
C GLN A 187 5.70 0.61 11.99
N ASP A 188 6.41 -0.02 12.91
CA ASP A 188 7.19 0.69 13.94
C ASP A 188 8.25 1.61 13.32
N THR A 189 8.94 1.15 12.28
CA THR A 189 9.92 1.97 11.56
C THR A 189 9.23 3.17 10.91
N TYR A 190 8.09 2.94 10.28
CA TYR A 190 7.31 4.00 9.63
C TYR A 190 6.83 5.06 10.64
N LEU A 191 6.25 4.63 11.76
CA LEU A 191 5.72 5.53 12.78
C LEU A 191 6.83 6.38 13.43
N LYS A 192 7.98 5.79 13.75
CA LYS A 192 9.15 6.52 14.27
C LYS A 192 9.67 7.58 13.29
N GLU A 193 9.59 7.34 11.99
CA GLU A 193 9.94 8.34 10.98
C GLU A 193 8.87 9.43 10.88
N ALA A 194 7.58 9.06 10.98
CA ALA A 194 6.48 10.02 10.97
C ALA A 194 6.52 10.98 12.17
N GLU A 195 6.95 10.50 13.34
CA GLU A 195 7.15 11.33 14.54
C GLU A 195 8.30 12.33 14.39
N LYS A 196 9.40 11.93 13.71
CA LYS A 196 10.61 12.75 13.54
C LYS A 196 10.46 13.86 12.50
N LEU A 197 9.55 13.70 11.57
CA LEU A 197 9.29 14.68 10.53
C LEU A 197 8.47 15.82 11.14
N ASP A 198 9.14 16.95 11.43
CA ASP A 198 8.46 18.20 11.72
C ASP A 198 7.47 18.53 10.61
N ALA A 199 6.24 18.81 10.99
CA ALA A 199 5.11 19.47 10.32
C ALA A 199 5.03 19.57 8.78
N GLN A 200 5.97 19.03 8.01
CA GLN A 200 5.83 18.91 6.55
C GLN A 200 4.90 17.74 6.21
N THR A 201 3.63 17.97 6.47
CA THR A 201 2.55 17.10 5.98
C THR A 201 2.66 17.05 4.45
N ILE A 202 2.76 15.84 3.88
CA ILE A 202 2.58 15.69 2.44
C ILE A 202 1.09 15.95 2.15
N GLU A 203 0.78 17.22 1.89
CA GLU A 203 -0.50 17.58 1.31
C GLU A 203 -0.41 17.40 -0.19
N ILE A 204 -1.36 16.63 -0.74
CA ILE A 204 -1.47 16.55 -2.19
C ILE A 204 -2.03 17.88 -2.67
N PRO A 205 -1.28 18.66 -3.47
CA PRO A 205 -1.75 19.95 -3.94
C PRO A 205 -3.11 19.83 -4.64
N ALA A 206 -3.99 20.81 -4.42
CA ALA A 206 -5.31 20.84 -5.05
C ALA A 206 -5.25 20.72 -6.58
N SER A 207 -4.18 21.23 -7.19
CA SER A 207 -3.89 21.11 -8.63
C SER A 207 -3.68 19.65 -9.06
N ILE A 208 -3.03 18.83 -8.23
CA ILE A 208 -2.85 17.38 -8.48
C ILE A 208 -4.18 16.66 -8.23
N VAL A 209 -4.87 16.97 -7.13
CA VAL A 209 -6.20 16.38 -6.85
C VAL A 209 -7.19 16.68 -7.98
N ALA A 210 -7.12 17.87 -8.58
CA ALA A 210 -7.95 18.24 -9.72
C ALA A 210 -7.67 17.38 -10.97
N LYS A 211 -6.42 16.97 -11.18
CA LYS A 211 -5.98 16.13 -12.30
C LYS A 211 -6.22 14.62 -12.07
N LEU A 212 -6.52 14.20 -10.84
CA LEU A 212 -6.84 12.79 -10.58
C LEU A 212 -8.05 12.38 -11.42
N PRO A 213 -8.08 11.13 -11.94
CA PRO A 213 -9.18 10.63 -12.74
C PRO A 213 -10.53 10.90 -12.08
N ARG A 214 -11.41 11.63 -12.77
CA ARG A 214 -12.78 11.90 -12.32
C ARG A 214 -13.71 10.89 -12.99
N GLU A 215 -14.50 10.16 -12.20
CA GLU A 215 -15.78 9.75 -12.72
C GLU A 215 -16.76 10.90 -12.54
N ALA A 216 -17.71 11.02 -13.47
CA ALA A 216 -18.80 11.97 -13.36
C ALA A 216 -19.57 11.67 -12.07
N ASP A 217 -19.23 12.38 -11.00
CA ASP A 217 -19.97 12.33 -9.74
C ASP A 217 -21.26 13.10 -9.92
N LYS A 218 -22.36 12.37 -10.11
CA LYS A 218 -23.70 12.94 -10.20
C LYS A 218 -24.31 13.28 -8.83
N ARG A 219 -23.56 13.15 -7.73
CA ARG A 219 -24.02 13.49 -6.38
C ARG A 219 -22.93 14.19 -5.60
N GLY A 220 -23.16 15.46 -5.30
CA GLY A 220 -22.28 16.28 -4.49
C GLY A 220 -22.06 15.66 -3.10
N VAL A 221 -20.94 14.99 -2.93
CA VAL A 221 -20.51 14.51 -1.62
C VAL A 221 -19.97 15.70 -0.84
N ARG A 222 -20.74 16.16 0.14
CA ARG A 222 -20.23 17.03 1.20
C ARG A 222 -19.03 16.33 1.84
N ARG A 223 -17.93 17.08 2.05
CA ARG A 223 -16.79 16.59 2.84
C ARG A 223 -17.35 16.03 4.14
N PRO A 224 -17.02 14.78 4.53
CA PRO A 224 -17.43 14.29 5.83
C PRO A 224 -16.88 15.24 6.88
N HIS A 225 -17.73 15.69 7.78
CA HIS A 225 -17.36 16.49 8.94
C HIS A 225 -16.18 15.79 9.63
N ARG A 226 -15.12 16.55 9.87
CA ARG A 226 -14.03 16.16 10.78
C ARG A 226 -14.68 15.66 12.06
N PRO A 227 -14.60 14.38 12.44
CA PRO A 227 -15.14 13.97 13.72
C PRO A 227 -14.41 14.76 14.80
N ALA A 228 -15.18 15.41 15.69
CA ALA A 228 -14.64 16.15 16.80
C ALA A 228 -13.67 15.25 17.58
N ALA A 229 -12.47 15.76 17.87
CA ALA A 229 -11.51 15.09 18.73
C ALA A 229 -12.16 14.86 20.11
N GLY A 230 -12.55 13.62 20.39
CA GLY A 230 -13.11 13.31 21.69
C GLY A 230 -14.10 12.17 21.73
N LEU A 231 -13.72 10.99 21.30
CA LEU A 231 -14.29 9.72 21.75
C LEU A 231 -13.32 8.59 21.42
N ALA A 232 -12.31 8.44 22.28
CA ALA A 232 -11.54 7.21 22.34
C ALA A 232 -12.48 6.10 22.84
N GLN A 233 -13.04 5.33 21.91
CA GLN A 233 -13.77 4.12 22.29
C GLN A 233 -12.76 3.08 22.79
N LYS A 234 -12.95 2.66 24.08
CA LYS A 234 -12.27 1.54 24.67
C LYS A 234 -12.36 0.31 23.79
N PRO A 235 -11.29 -0.49 23.63
CA PRO A 235 -11.38 -1.76 22.93
C PRO A 235 -12.38 -2.68 23.62
N ALA A 236 -13.30 -3.26 22.85
CA ALA A 236 -14.28 -4.24 23.33
C ALA A 236 -13.55 -5.45 23.92
N ALA A 237 -13.85 -5.76 25.18
CA ALA A 237 -13.28 -6.89 25.88
C ALA A 237 -13.66 -8.20 25.19
N ARG A 238 -12.65 -8.96 24.77
CA ARG A 238 -12.77 -10.31 24.21
C ARG A 238 -13.39 -11.25 25.26
N LYS A 239 -14.63 -11.66 25.07
CA LYS A 239 -15.27 -12.67 25.89
C LYS A 239 -14.47 -13.98 25.80
N LYS A 240 -13.88 -14.41 26.93
CA LYS A 240 -13.28 -15.74 27.07
C LYS A 240 -14.41 -16.77 27.01
N SER A 241 -14.34 -17.72 26.08
CA SER A 241 -15.21 -18.90 26.07
C SER A 241 -14.84 -19.78 27.26
N VAL A 242 -15.80 -19.99 28.14
CA VAL A 242 -15.69 -20.94 29.26
C VAL A 242 -15.88 -22.35 28.68
N ALA A 243 -14.83 -23.15 28.74
CA ALA A 243 -14.90 -24.57 28.43
C ALA A 243 -15.72 -25.27 29.52
N ASN A 244 -16.84 -25.86 29.13
CA ASN A 244 -17.68 -26.65 30.01
C ASN A 244 -17.16 -28.11 30.05
N THR A 245 -16.47 -28.48 31.12
CA THR A 245 -16.05 -29.85 31.39
C THR A 245 -17.18 -30.56 32.13
N ASN A 246 -18.02 -31.28 31.40
CA ASN A 246 -18.94 -32.26 32.01
C ASN A 246 -18.19 -33.56 32.27
N SER A 247 -17.85 -33.77 33.53
CA SER A 247 -17.43 -35.08 34.07
C SER A 247 -18.66 -35.98 34.25
N VAL A 248 -18.78 -37.03 33.45
CA VAL A 248 -19.73 -38.12 33.66
C VAL A 248 -19.06 -39.13 34.56
N LYS A 249 -19.56 -39.25 35.81
CA LYS A 249 -19.27 -40.40 36.68
C LYS A 249 -20.29 -41.49 36.35
N HIS A 250 -19.81 -42.65 35.96
CA HIS A 250 -20.57 -43.91 36.05
C HIS A 250 -20.32 -44.57 37.41
N GLY A 251 -21.38 -44.83 38.13
CA GLY A 251 -21.51 -45.85 39.17
C GLY A 251 -22.21 -47.09 38.63
#